data_bc1a5dded497b33a3000ea7104e5d5d8
#
_entry.id   bc1a5dded497b33a3000ea7104e5d5d8
#
_cell.length_a   1.000
_cell.length_b   1.000
_cell.length_c   1.000
_cell.angle_alpha   90.00
_cell.angle_beta   90.00
_cell.angle_gamma   90.00
#
_symmetry.space_group_name_H-M   'P 1'
#
loop_
_entity.id
_entity.type
_entity.pdbx_description
1 polymer ?
#
loop_
_entity_poly.entity_id
_entity_poly.type
_entity_poly.pdbx_seq_one_letter_code
_entity_poly.pdbx_strand_id
1 'polypeptide(L)'
;MSQSKVDKDSKLLAKFGYKQDLNRSMKGFSSFAISFSLISILTGIFANFHFGYSEVGPWISLSWLIVFVGQFFVALIMAELSVRFPISGYGYQWSSRLVNSRLGFATGWLLLMQFLTGFP
;
A
#
# COMPACT_ATOMS: atom_id res chain seq x y z
N MET A 1 -16.31 -18.82 7.34
CA MET A 1 -16.44 -17.37 7.15
C MET A 1 -17.92 -17.04 7.19
N SER A 2 -18.37 -16.12 8.05
CA SER A 2 -19.81 -15.90 8.26
C SER A 2 -20.45 -15.26 7.03
N GLN A 3 -21.57 -15.78 6.55
CA GLN A 3 -22.35 -15.27 5.40
C GLN A 3 -22.68 -13.77 5.56
N SER A 4 -22.89 -13.31 6.76
CA SER A 4 -23.12 -11.90 7.10
C SER A 4 -21.98 -10.95 6.67
N LYS A 5 -20.73 -11.40 6.65
CA LYS A 5 -19.60 -10.59 6.15
C LYS A 5 -19.59 -10.51 4.62
N VAL A 6 -19.89 -11.62 3.96
CA VAL A 6 -19.96 -11.67 2.49
C VAL A 6 -21.05 -10.75 1.97
N ASP A 7 -22.21 -10.71 2.63
CA ASP A 7 -23.31 -9.81 2.25
C ASP A 7 -23.00 -8.33 2.45
N LYS A 8 -22.25 -7.98 3.50
CA LYS A 8 -21.81 -6.60 3.72
C LYS A 8 -20.81 -6.16 2.66
N ASP A 9 -19.87 -7.02 2.32
CA ASP A 9 -18.84 -6.76 1.33
C ASP A 9 -19.44 -6.63 -0.07
N SER A 10 -20.40 -7.49 -0.44
CA SER A 10 -21.10 -7.40 -1.73
C SER A 10 -21.91 -6.11 -1.85
N LYS A 11 -22.56 -5.66 -0.78
CA LYS A 11 -23.28 -4.37 -0.75
C LYS A 11 -22.34 -3.18 -0.88
N LEU A 12 -21.15 -3.23 -0.27
CA LEU A 12 -20.15 -2.18 -0.42
C LEU A 12 -19.61 -2.12 -1.85
N LEU A 13 -19.28 -3.26 -2.45
CA LEU A 13 -18.79 -3.31 -3.82
C LEU A 13 -19.86 -2.86 -4.84
N ALA A 14 -21.12 -3.21 -4.61
CA ALA A 14 -22.24 -2.77 -5.44
C ALA A 14 -22.39 -1.24 -5.47
N LYS A 15 -22.08 -0.53 -4.36
CA LYS A 15 -22.06 0.95 -4.33
C LYS A 15 -21.02 1.55 -5.28
N PHE A 16 -19.97 0.80 -5.58
CA PHE A 16 -18.91 1.21 -6.49
C PHE A 16 -19.08 0.66 -7.91
N GLY A 17 -20.19 -0.04 -8.20
CA GLY A 17 -20.48 -0.63 -9.51
C GLY A 17 -19.72 -1.93 -9.79
N TYR A 18 -19.16 -2.57 -8.77
CA TYR A 18 -18.42 -3.84 -8.90
C TYR A 18 -19.23 -5.03 -8.35
N LYS A 19 -19.12 -6.18 -9.03
CA LYS A 19 -19.61 -7.46 -8.50
C LYS A 19 -18.49 -8.17 -7.75
N GLN A 20 -18.86 -8.94 -6.73
CA GLN A 20 -17.92 -9.77 -5.98
C GLN A 20 -17.61 -11.04 -6.75
N ASP A 21 -16.58 -11.03 -7.59
CA ASP A 21 -16.15 -12.21 -8.35
C ASP A 21 -14.96 -12.94 -7.69
N LEU A 22 -14.22 -12.27 -6.81
CA LEU A 22 -13.04 -12.84 -6.16
C LEU A 22 -13.41 -13.61 -4.89
N ASN A 23 -12.92 -14.85 -4.81
CA ASN A 23 -13.06 -15.65 -3.60
C ASN A 23 -12.05 -15.19 -2.54
N ARG A 24 -12.54 -14.71 -1.40
CA ARG A 24 -11.72 -14.31 -0.24
C ARG A 24 -11.27 -15.54 0.55
N SER A 25 -10.32 -16.29 0.01
CA SER A 25 -9.74 -17.48 0.67
C SER A 25 -8.52 -17.14 1.53
N MET A 26 -7.89 -15.98 1.34
CA MET A 26 -6.68 -15.60 2.05
C MET A 26 -6.99 -15.19 3.50
N LYS A 27 -6.27 -15.82 4.43
CA LYS A 27 -6.28 -15.47 5.84
C LYS A 27 -5.28 -14.34 6.12
N GLY A 28 -5.43 -13.62 7.24
CA GLY A 28 -4.58 -12.49 7.59
C GLY A 28 -3.08 -12.80 7.56
N PHE A 29 -2.67 -13.96 8.07
CA PHE A 29 -1.28 -14.40 8.02
C PHE A 29 -0.77 -14.61 6.59
N SER A 30 -1.57 -15.21 5.71
CA SER A 30 -1.19 -15.41 4.30
C SER A 30 -1.04 -14.07 3.57
N SER A 31 -1.92 -13.12 3.83
CA SER A 31 -1.82 -11.77 3.26
C SER A 31 -0.57 -11.04 3.76
N PHE A 32 -0.27 -11.14 5.05
CA PHE A 32 0.95 -10.59 5.64
C PHE A 32 2.20 -11.21 5.01
N ALA A 33 2.26 -12.55 4.91
CA ALA A 33 3.41 -13.26 4.38
C ALA A 33 3.70 -12.91 2.92
N ILE A 34 2.67 -12.80 2.08
CA ILE A 34 2.81 -12.38 0.68
C ILE A 34 3.29 -10.93 0.59
N SER A 35 2.69 -10.01 1.35
CA SER A 35 3.11 -8.61 1.36
C SER A 35 4.55 -8.46 1.82
N PHE A 36 4.95 -9.19 2.85
CA PHE A 36 6.31 -9.20 3.37
C PHE A 36 7.33 -9.77 2.38
N SER A 37 6.92 -10.82 1.63
CA SER A 37 7.76 -11.44 0.60
C SER A 37 8.01 -10.52 -0.61
N LEU A 38 7.07 -9.62 -0.91
CA LEU A 38 7.22 -8.63 -2.00
C LEU A 38 8.17 -7.48 -1.64
N ILE A 39 8.40 -7.25 -0.34
CA ILE A 39 9.34 -6.22 0.11
C ILE A 39 10.75 -6.80 0.10
N SER A 40 11.58 -6.36 -0.84
CA SER A 40 12.99 -6.75 -0.87
C SER A 40 13.78 -6.03 0.23
N ILE A 41 13.66 -6.53 1.46
CA ILE A 41 14.32 -5.95 2.65
C ILE A 41 15.84 -5.90 2.47
N LEU A 42 16.41 -6.96 1.93
CA LEU A 42 17.86 -7.04 1.67
C LEU A 42 18.34 -5.94 0.75
N THR A 43 17.72 -5.80 -0.43
CA THR A 43 18.11 -4.77 -1.41
C THR A 43 17.90 -3.36 -0.84
N GLY A 44 16.77 -3.12 -0.18
CA GLY A 44 16.46 -1.83 0.43
C GLY A 44 17.47 -1.44 1.51
N ILE A 45 17.81 -2.36 2.42
CA ILE A 45 18.76 -2.08 3.50
C ILE A 45 20.19 -1.92 2.96
N PHE A 46 20.68 -2.88 2.17
CA PHE A 46 22.07 -2.83 1.73
C PHE A 46 22.37 -1.66 0.79
N ALA A 47 21.53 -1.40 -0.19
CA ALA A 47 21.74 -0.29 -1.11
C ALA A 47 21.62 1.06 -0.42
N ASN A 48 20.56 1.26 0.36
CA ASN A 48 20.30 2.57 0.98
C ASN A 48 21.15 2.82 2.22
N PHE A 49 21.54 1.77 2.97
CA PHE A 49 22.37 1.94 4.14
C PHE A 49 23.76 2.45 3.79
N HIS A 50 24.40 1.90 2.75
CA HIS A 50 25.71 2.35 2.31
C HIS A 50 25.68 3.83 1.89
N PHE A 51 24.69 4.21 1.07
CA PHE A 51 24.52 5.60 0.64
C PHE A 51 24.29 6.52 1.84
N GLY A 52 23.37 6.19 2.72
CA GLY A 52 23.06 7.03 3.86
C GLY A 52 24.22 7.11 4.87
N TYR A 53 24.98 6.02 5.07
CA TYR A 53 26.14 6.03 5.95
C TYR A 53 27.27 6.92 5.43
N SER A 54 27.48 6.96 4.11
CA SER A 54 28.48 7.84 3.50
C SER A 54 28.17 9.33 3.64
N GLU A 55 26.86 9.69 3.69
CA GLU A 55 26.41 11.09 3.79
C GLU A 55 26.33 11.59 5.25
N VAL A 56 25.78 10.77 6.14
CA VAL A 56 25.43 11.19 7.52
C VAL A 56 26.17 10.38 8.61
N GLY A 57 26.95 9.38 8.24
CA GLY A 57 27.67 8.52 9.18
C GLY A 57 26.74 7.73 10.11
N PRO A 58 27.14 7.49 11.38
CA PRO A 58 26.35 6.68 12.34
C PRO A 58 24.95 7.19 12.64
N TRP A 59 24.68 8.46 12.39
CA TRP A 59 23.36 9.09 12.59
C TRP A 59 22.26 8.50 11.70
N ILE A 60 22.60 7.77 10.65
CA ILE A 60 21.64 7.07 9.80
C ILE A 60 20.75 6.12 10.61
N SER A 61 21.28 5.49 11.65
CA SER A 61 20.52 4.58 12.50
C SER A 61 19.35 5.27 13.21
N LEU A 62 19.55 6.53 13.62
CA LEU A 62 18.49 7.34 14.23
C LEU A 62 17.45 7.79 13.19
N SER A 63 17.88 8.11 11.97
CA SER A 63 16.97 8.49 10.90
C SER A 63 15.98 7.38 10.54
N TRP A 64 16.39 6.12 10.64
CA TRP A 64 15.50 4.97 10.42
C TRP A 64 14.36 4.92 11.42
N LEU A 65 14.61 5.24 12.70
CA LEU A 65 13.56 5.29 13.72
C LEU A 65 12.54 6.39 13.42
N ILE A 66 13.02 7.55 13.01
CA ILE A 66 12.14 8.69 12.66
C ILE A 66 11.27 8.34 11.44
N VAL A 67 11.89 7.79 10.41
CA VAL A 67 11.16 7.36 9.19
C VAL A 67 10.19 6.23 9.50
N PHE A 68 10.55 5.27 10.37
CA PHE A 68 9.66 4.20 10.80
C PHE A 68 8.37 4.75 11.44
N VAL A 69 8.49 5.71 12.35
CA VAL A 69 7.33 6.34 12.99
C VAL A 69 6.45 7.05 11.94
N GLY A 70 7.05 7.80 11.01
CA GLY A 70 6.31 8.44 9.92
C GLY A 70 5.59 7.44 9.02
N GLN A 71 6.27 6.38 8.60
CA GLN A 71 5.68 5.32 7.77
C GLN A 71 4.60 4.53 8.51
N PHE A 72 4.70 4.38 9.82
CA PHE A 72 3.66 3.74 10.61
C PHE A 72 2.34 4.51 10.54
N PHE A 73 2.37 5.84 10.65
CA PHE A 73 1.16 6.66 10.47
C PHE A 73 0.59 6.56 9.05
N VAL A 74 1.45 6.56 8.04
CA VAL A 74 1.01 6.34 6.65
C VAL A 74 0.34 4.97 6.50
N ALA A 75 0.91 3.92 7.09
CA ALA A 75 0.32 2.59 7.06
C ALA A 75 -1.06 2.53 7.72
N LEU A 76 -1.28 3.25 8.83
CA LEU A 76 -2.60 3.34 9.48
C LEU A 76 -3.63 4.01 8.56
N ILE A 77 -3.27 5.10 7.88
CA ILE A 77 -4.15 5.78 6.92
C ILE A 77 -4.49 4.85 5.75
N MET A 78 -3.50 4.14 5.21
CA MET A 78 -3.71 3.18 4.12
C MET A 78 -4.59 2.01 4.53
N ALA A 79 -4.44 1.53 5.77
CA ALA A 79 -5.31 0.48 6.32
C ALA A 79 -6.77 0.95 6.41
N GLU A 80 -7.02 2.16 6.89
CA GLU A 80 -8.35 2.76 6.96
C GLU A 80 -8.97 2.92 5.56
N LEU A 81 -8.20 3.43 4.60
CA LEU A 81 -8.65 3.57 3.21
C LEU A 81 -8.99 2.22 2.56
N SER A 82 -8.20 1.18 2.83
CA SER A 82 -8.45 -0.16 2.31
C SER A 82 -9.75 -0.77 2.82
N VAL A 83 -10.15 -0.44 4.06
CA VAL A 83 -11.42 -0.89 4.62
C VAL A 83 -12.60 -0.12 4.01
N ARG A 84 -12.45 1.18 3.81
CA ARG A 84 -13.51 2.04 3.26
C ARG A 84 -13.72 1.85 1.76
N PHE A 85 -12.63 1.63 1.03
CA PHE A 85 -12.61 1.46 -0.42
C PHE A 85 -11.95 0.13 -0.80
N PRO A 86 -12.64 -1.01 -0.63
CA PRO A 86 -12.09 -2.34 -0.88
C PRO A 86 -12.05 -2.67 -2.39
N ILE A 87 -11.51 -1.76 -3.20
CA ILE A 87 -11.40 -1.87 -4.65
C ILE A 87 -9.94 -1.95 -5.07
N SER A 88 -9.66 -2.72 -6.12
CA SER A 88 -8.33 -2.79 -6.72
C SER A 88 -7.99 -1.48 -7.43
N GLY A 89 -6.70 -1.12 -7.45
CA GLY A 89 -6.22 0.10 -8.10
C GLY A 89 -5.56 1.09 -7.13
N TYR A 90 -5.47 0.74 -5.85
CA TYR A 90 -4.67 1.43 -4.83
C TYR A 90 -4.86 2.96 -4.87
N GLY A 91 -3.77 3.73 -4.83
CA GLY A 91 -3.76 5.18 -4.77
C GLY A 91 -4.49 5.88 -5.92
N TYR A 92 -4.50 5.29 -7.14
CA TYR A 92 -5.27 5.82 -8.26
C TYR A 92 -6.77 5.89 -7.96
N GLN A 93 -7.35 4.78 -7.51
CA GLN A 93 -8.79 4.69 -7.24
C GLN A 93 -9.20 5.57 -6.06
N TRP A 94 -8.37 5.61 -5.01
CA TRP A 94 -8.66 6.42 -3.85
C TRP A 94 -8.58 7.92 -4.16
N SER A 95 -7.54 8.37 -4.85
CA SER A 95 -7.39 9.78 -5.24
C SER A 95 -8.47 10.23 -6.21
N SER A 96 -8.84 9.38 -7.17
CA SER A 96 -9.89 9.67 -8.14
C SER A 96 -11.27 9.84 -7.49
N ARG A 97 -11.58 9.06 -6.45
CA ARG A 97 -12.88 9.08 -5.78
C ARG A 97 -12.97 10.08 -4.63
N LEU A 98 -11.88 10.33 -3.93
CA LEU A 98 -11.86 11.26 -2.80
C LEU A 98 -11.74 12.71 -3.23
N VAL A 99 -11.09 12.97 -4.34
CA VAL A 99 -10.81 14.34 -4.80
C VAL A 99 -11.40 14.57 -6.20
N ASN A 100 -10.73 14.10 -7.24
CA ASN A 100 -11.22 14.19 -8.62
C ASN A 100 -10.44 13.24 -9.55
N SER A 101 -10.99 13.01 -10.75
CA SER A 101 -10.41 12.13 -11.76
C SER A 101 -9.03 12.61 -12.27
N ARG A 102 -8.77 13.91 -12.31
CA ARG A 102 -7.49 14.46 -12.78
C ARG A 102 -6.37 14.14 -11.79
N LEU A 103 -6.62 14.30 -10.50
CA LEU A 103 -5.67 13.91 -9.45
C LEU A 103 -5.49 12.39 -9.39
N GLY A 104 -6.54 11.63 -9.60
CA GLY A 104 -6.45 10.18 -9.74
C GLY A 104 -5.48 9.78 -10.86
N PHE A 105 -5.63 10.36 -12.03
CA PHE A 105 -4.73 10.10 -13.17
C PHE A 105 -3.28 10.48 -12.86
N ALA A 106 -3.04 11.66 -12.29
CA ALA A 106 -1.69 12.09 -11.90
C ALA A 106 -1.07 11.14 -10.87
N THR A 107 -1.83 10.72 -9.85
CA THR A 107 -1.38 9.73 -8.85
C THR A 107 -1.05 8.39 -9.50
N GLY A 108 -1.89 7.90 -10.41
CA GLY A 108 -1.64 6.66 -11.14
C GLY A 108 -0.37 6.73 -11.99
N TRP A 109 -0.16 7.85 -12.67
CA TRP A 109 1.05 8.09 -13.44
C TRP A 109 2.31 8.13 -12.59
N LEU A 110 2.29 8.84 -11.46
CA LEU A 110 3.41 8.89 -10.52
C LEU A 110 3.74 7.51 -9.93
N LEU A 111 2.71 6.72 -9.57
CA LEU A 111 2.90 5.35 -9.10
C LEU A 111 3.52 4.46 -10.19
N LEU A 112 3.08 4.60 -11.44
CA LEU A 112 3.68 3.87 -12.56
C LEU A 112 5.16 4.24 -12.73
N MET A 113 5.48 5.52 -12.72
CA MET A 113 6.87 5.99 -12.80
C MET A 113 7.71 5.48 -11.63
N GLN A 114 7.17 5.51 -10.42
CA GLN A 114 7.84 4.96 -9.24
C GLN A 114 8.19 3.47 -9.43
N PHE A 115 7.25 2.66 -9.94
CA PHE A 115 7.52 1.26 -10.21
C PHE A 115 8.56 1.05 -11.31
N LEU A 116 8.51 1.83 -12.37
CA LEU A 116 9.48 1.72 -13.48
C LEU A 116 10.91 2.14 -13.09
N THR A 117 11.04 3.15 -12.23
CA THR A 117 12.35 3.67 -11.81
C THR A 117 12.87 3.02 -10.52
N GLY A 118 12.00 2.49 -9.70
CA GLY A 118 12.35 1.84 -8.42
C GLY A 118 12.65 0.35 -8.52
N PHE A 119 12.47 -0.26 -9.68
CA PHE A 119 12.93 -1.62 -9.96
C PHE A 119 14.33 -1.55 -10.55
N PRO A 120 15.36 -2.00 -9.82
CA PRO A 120 16.69 -2.20 -10.36
C PRO A 120 16.72 -3.41 -11.30
#